data_c0e65d3d9df3365d5e78da93ebdb6228
#
_entry.id   c0e65d3d9df3365d5e78da93ebdb6228
#
_cell.length_a   1.000
_cell.length_b   1.000
_cell.length_c   1.000
_cell.angle_alpha   90.00
_cell.angle_beta   90.00
_cell.angle_gamma   90.00
#
_symmetry.space_group_name_H-M   'P 1'
#
loop_
_entity.id
_entity.type
_entity.pdbx_description
1 polymer ?
#
loop_
_entity_poly.entity_id
_entity_poly.type
_entity_poly.pdbx_seq_one_letter_code
_entity_poly.pdbx_strand_id
1 'polypeptide(L)'
;MAAGEAALVAMRSHLTLLPAHGRVVIGEGASASAFYFGEIIGSPGAPNVDLAVAPLEGATLCVKDMAGSISIAAAATPNALLNVPEVYMDKIAIGPGYPPGVVDLDRPPQENIKSLAKAKGVAPSEINICILDRPRHTELIAACRAAGARIRLISDGDVAGVIVTAAPSETGVDLYLGRGGAPEGVLAAAVLACVGGQMQGRLVLENNDQRARAAAHGISDSSRTYNISDMVSGDVVVCVTGVTDGPLARGVIIDKDYIETDTLAYRSSTGTVRNIRARRRATR
;
A
#
# COMPACT_ATOMS: atom_id res chain seq x y z
N MET A 1 7.31 -17.99 -7.30
CA MET A 1 8.76 -17.67 -7.35
C MET A 1 9.14 -17.01 -8.68
N ALA A 2 8.94 -17.63 -9.85
CA ALA A 2 9.39 -17.03 -11.13
C ALA A 2 8.80 -15.64 -11.44
N ALA A 3 7.52 -15.38 -11.19
CA ALA A 3 6.91 -14.08 -11.46
C ALA A 3 7.47 -12.96 -10.58
N GLY A 4 7.65 -13.21 -9.28
CA GLY A 4 8.24 -12.24 -8.35
C GLY A 4 9.68 -11.90 -8.71
N GLU A 5 10.49 -12.92 -9.02
CA GLU A 5 11.88 -12.71 -9.45
C GLU A 5 11.98 -11.93 -10.77
N ALA A 6 11.12 -12.24 -11.75
CA ALA A 6 11.05 -11.48 -13.00
C ALA A 6 10.66 -10.01 -12.77
N ALA A 7 9.68 -9.74 -11.90
CA ALA A 7 9.27 -8.40 -11.54
C ALA A 7 10.40 -7.63 -10.82
N LEU A 8 11.09 -8.28 -9.88
CA LEU A 8 12.23 -7.72 -9.15
C LEU A 8 13.37 -7.33 -10.11
N VAL A 9 13.79 -8.25 -11.00
CA VAL A 9 14.85 -7.99 -11.97
C VAL A 9 14.46 -6.86 -12.92
N ALA A 10 13.24 -6.87 -13.44
CA ALA A 10 12.76 -5.83 -14.34
C ALA A 10 12.69 -4.46 -13.65
N MET A 11 12.10 -4.37 -12.46
CA MET A 11 12.02 -3.13 -11.71
C MET A 11 13.41 -2.59 -11.39
N ARG A 12 14.32 -3.43 -10.90
CA ARG A 12 15.70 -3.03 -10.58
C ARG A 12 16.43 -2.46 -11.77
N SER A 13 16.34 -3.13 -12.93
CA SER A 13 17.00 -2.67 -14.15
C SER A 13 16.55 -1.27 -14.60
N HIS A 14 15.26 -0.95 -14.43
CA HIS A 14 14.73 0.36 -14.78
C HIS A 14 15.02 1.42 -13.72
N LEU A 15 14.90 1.10 -12.43
CA LEU A 15 15.22 2.04 -11.36
C LEU A 15 16.70 2.43 -11.33
N THR A 16 17.61 1.55 -11.77
CA THR A 16 19.03 1.87 -11.92
C THR A 16 19.30 3.00 -12.94
N LEU A 17 18.39 3.22 -13.89
CA LEU A 17 18.49 4.27 -14.90
C LEU A 17 17.92 5.62 -14.44
N LEU A 18 17.33 5.69 -13.26
CA LEU A 18 16.75 6.94 -12.75
C LEU A 18 17.85 7.98 -12.50
N PRO A 19 17.61 9.25 -12.85
CA PRO A 19 18.48 10.37 -12.50
C PRO A 19 18.28 10.79 -11.04
N ALA A 20 18.35 9.82 -10.13
CA ALA A 20 18.22 9.96 -8.68
C ALA A 20 19.22 9.03 -7.99
N HIS A 21 19.68 9.42 -6.79
CA HIS A 21 20.48 8.58 -5.90
C HIS A 21 19.53 8.03 -4.82
N GLY A 22 18.92 6.88 -5.12
CA GLY A 22 17.84 6.29 -4.33
C GLY A 22 18.34 5.35 -3.26
N ARG A 23 17.95 5.57 -2.01
CA ARG A 23 18.15 4.62 -0.91
C ARG A 23 16.87 3.83 -0.68
N VAL A 24 16.94 2.51 -0.77
CA VAL A 24 15.80 1.62 -0.47
C VAL A 24 15.53 1.67 1.04
N VAL A 25 14.33 2.08 1.40
CA VAL A 25 13.84 2.13 2.79
C VAL A 25 12.72 1.11 3.03
N ILE A 26 12.00 0.72 1.97
CA ILE A 26 11.02 -0.37 1.96
C ILE A 26 11.26 -1.18 0.68
N GLY A 27 11.36 -2.50 0.81
CA GLY A 27 11.63 -3.40 -0.32
C GLY A 27 11.32 -4.86 0.00
N GLU A 28 12.10 -5.78 -0.56
CA GLU A 28 11.85 -7.23 -0.52
C GLU A 28 12.46 -7.93 0.71
N GLY A 29 12.96 -7.18 1.67
CA GLY A 29 13.50 -7.69 2.91
C GLY A 29 15.00 -7.96 2.92
N ALA A 30 15.53 -8.24 4.12
CA ALA A 30 16.97 -8.33 4.37
C ALA A 30 17.65 -9.53 3.67
N SER A 31 16.91 -10.57 3.32
CA SER A 31 17.44 -11.77 2.64
C SER A 31 17.30 -11.71 1.11
N ALA A 32 16.70 -10.65 0.57
CA ALA A 32 16.50 -10.49 -0.87
C ALA A 32 17.81 -10.22 -1.60
N SER A 33 17.91 -10.67 -2.86
CA SER A 33 19.03 -10.40 -3.74
C SER A 33 19.07 -8.96 -4.26
N ALA A 34 17.97 -8.21 -4.14
CA ALA A 34 17.84 -6.81 -4.49
C ALA A 34 16.73 -6.15 -3.68
N PHE A 35 16.73 -4.82 -3.63
CA PHE A 35 15.79 -4.02 -2.84
C PHE A 35 15.81 -4.35 -1.33
N TYR A 36 16.97 -4.72 -0.80
CA TYR A 36 17.16 -4.81 0.64
C TYR A 36 17.30 -3.42 1.26
N PHE A 37 16.94 -3.30 2.52
CA PHE A 37 17.04 -2.04 3.27
C PHE A 37 18.45 -1.45 3.19
N GLY A 38 18.55 -0.18 2.78
CA GLY A 38 19.81 0.55 2.65
C GLY A 38 20.51 0.36 1.30
N GLU A 39 20.01 -0.49 0.39
CA GLU A 39 20.57 -0.59 -0.96
C GLU A 39 20.48 0.76 -1.67
N ILE A 40 21.56 1.14 -2.38
CA ILE A 40 21.62 2.35 -3.19
C ILE A 40 21.39 1.98 -4.66
N ILE A 41 20.45 2.67 -5.30
CA ILE A 41 20.04 2.44 -6.69
C ILE A 41 19.98 3.78 -7.42
N GLY A 42 20.34 3.78 -8.71
CA GLY A 42 20.33 4.96 -9.58
C GLY A 42 21.69 5.61 -9.73
N SER A 43 21.73 6.90 -10.04
CA SER A 43 22.93 7.62 -10.49
C SER A 43 23.66 8.30 -9.34
N PRO A 44 24.96 8.03 -9.12
CA PRO A 44 25.77 8.78 -8.16
C PRO A 44 25.77 10.29 -8.49
N GLY A 45 25.67 11.13 -7.46
CA GLY A 45 25.66 12.59 -7.61
C GLY A 45 24.35 13.21 -8.05
N ALA A 46 23.35 12.42 -8.37
CA ALA A 46 21.97 12.88 -8.59
C ALA A 46 21.26 13.19 -7.25
N PRO A 47 20.09 13.86 -7.26
CA PRO A 47 19.35 14.15 -6.04
C PRO A 47 19.06 12.90 -5.21
N ASN A 48 19.25 12.99 -3.89
CA ASN A 48 18.95 11.91 -2.97
C ASN A 48 17.44 11.73 -2.82
N VAL A 49 16.98 10.48 -2.83
CA VAL A 49 15.58 10.10 -2.56
C VAL A 49 15.52 8.83 -1.73
N ASP A 50 14.47 8.67 -0.94
CA ASP A 50 14.10 7.39 -0.36
C ASP A 50 13.25 6.62 -1.38
N LEU A 51 13.53 5.33 -1.56
CA LEU A 51 12.77 4.42 -2.42
C LEU A 51 12.00 3.42 -1.57
N ALA A 52 10.72 3.25 -1.90
CA ALA A 52 9.89 2.18 -1.36
C ALA A 52 9.29 1.40 -2.52
N VAL A 53 9.49 0.08 -2.55
CA VAL A 53 9.10 -0.76 -3.68
C VAL A 53 8.46 -2.06 -3.23
N ALA A 54 7.48 -2.52 -4.00
CA ALA A 54 6.98 -3.89 -4.02
C ALA A 54 6.84 -4.30 -5.50
N PRO A 55 7.85 -4.99 -6.07
CA PRO A 55 7.88 -5.36 -7.48
C PRO A 55 6.68 -6.19 -7.92
N LEU A 56 6.19 -7.07 -7.05
CA LEU A 56 4.98 -7.85 -7.26
C LEU A 56 4.18 -8.00 -5.96
N GLU A 57 3.29 -7.06 -5.71
CA GLU A 57 2.33 -7.11 -4.61
C GLU A 57 1.13 -7.97 -5.00
N GLY A 58 0.73 -8.89 -4.10
CA GLY A 58 -0.28 -9.88 -4.41
C GLY A 58 0.25 -11.00 -5.31
N ALA A 59 1.44 -11.52 -5.04
CA ALA A 59 2.07 -12.59 -5.82
C ALA A 59 1.18 -13.83 -5.96
N THR A 60 0.42 -14.17 -4.91
CA THR A 60 -0.56 -15.28 -4.95
C THR A 60 -1.67 -15.04 -5.96
N LEU A 61 -2.12 -13.77 -6.10
CA LEU A 61 -3.14 -13.39 -7.09
C LEU A 61 -2.62 -13.57 -8.50
N CYS A 62 -1.39 -13.09 -8.77
CA CYS A 62 -0.74 -13.23 -10.07
C CYS A 62 -0.59 -14.71 -10.47
N VAL A 63 -0.09 -15.56 -9.56
CA VAL A 63 0.12 -16.99 -9.84
C VAL A 63 -1.18 -17.75 -10.10
N LYS A 64 -2.29 -17.32 -9.47
CA LYS A 64 -3.62 -17.94 -9.61
C LYS A 64 -4.50 -17.30 -10.66
N ASP A 65 -3.99 -16.36 -11.43
CA ASP A 65 -4.76 -15.55 -12.38
C ASP A 65 -5.99 -14.88 -11.74
N MET A 66 -5.81 -14.39 -10.51
CA MET A 66 -6.84 -13.67 -9.76
C MET A 66 -6.63 -12.16 -9.86
N ALA A 67 -7.73 -11.44 -9.72
CA ALA A 67 -7.73 -9.99 -9.83
C ALA A 67 -6.97 -9.29 -8.70
N GLY A 68 -6.26 -8.17 -9.00
CA GLY A 68 -5.77 -7.23 -8.03
C GLY A 68 -4.27 -7.29 -7.72
N SER A 69 -3.47 -8.08 -8.44
CA SER A 69 -2.01 -8.01 -8.33
C SER A 69 -1.48 -6.73 -8.98
N ILE A 70 -0.56 -6.04 -8.31
CA ILE A 70 0.03 -4.78 -8.76
C ILE A 70 1.55 -4.79 -8.62
N SER A 71 2.20 -3.89 -9.33
CA SER A 71 3.59 -3.50 -9.11
C SER A 71 3.60 -2.06 -8.61
N ILE A 72 4.31 -1.76 -7.53
CA ILE A 72 4.30 -0.43 -6.92
C ILE A 72 5.71 0.05 -6.60
N ALA A 73 5.96 1.32 -6.88
CA ALA A 73 7.19 2.01 -6.50
C ALA A 73 6.88 3.43 -6.05
N ALA A 74 7.55 3.87 -4.98
CA ALA A 74 7.48 5.23 -4.48
C ALA A 74 8.88 5.82 -4.38
N ALA A 75 9.01 7.11 -4.70
CA ALA A 75 10.18 7.93 -4.46
C ALA A 75 9.76 9.11 -3.57
N ALA A 76 10.48 9.31 -2.46
CA ALA A 76 10.19 10.35 -1.51
C ALA A 76 11.42 11.21 -1.21
N THR A 77 11.22 12.38 -0.63
CA THR A 77 12.32 13.17 -0.08
C THR A 77 13.07 12.36 0.98
N PRO A 78 14.39 12.56 1.17
CA PRO A 78 15.16 11.77 2.12
C PRO A 78 14.58 11.81 3.53
N ASN A 79 14.48 10.65 4.18
CA ASN A 79 13.91 10.42 5.51
C ASN A 79 12.41 10.78 5.64
N ALA A 80 11.69 10.86 4.52
CA ALA A 80 10.26 11.16 4.54
C ALA A 80 9.38 9.94 4.82
N LEU A 81 9.88 8.73 4.60
CA LEU A 81 9.14 7.50 4.86
C LEU A 81 9.53 6.89 6.20
N LEU A 82 8.53 6.49 6.99
CA LEU A 82 8.76 5.81 8.25
C LEU A 82 9.49 4.48 8.01
N ASN A 83 10.64 4.34 8.63
CA ASN A 83 11.43 3.12 8.57
C ASN A 83 10.88 2.12 9.58
N VAL A 84 10.30 1.03 9.11
CA VAL A 84 9.69 -0.02 9.93
C VAL A 84 10.32 -1.39 9.65
N PRO A 85 10.43 -2.27 10.65
CA PRO A 85 10.88 -3.64 10.44
C PRO A 85 9.81 -4.48 9.73
N GLU A 86 10.21 -5.63 9.22
CA GLU A 86 9.31 -6.67 8.69
C GLU A 86 8.52 -7.33 9.83
N VAL A 87 7.44 -6.69 10.24
CA VAL A 87 6.47 -7.15 11.24
C VAL A 87 5.07 -6.85 10.73
N TYR A 88 4.05 -7.35 11.42
CA TYR A 88 2.68 -6.93 11.13
C TYR A 88 2.35 -5.54 11.69
N MET A 89 1.36 -4.91 11.06
CA MET A 89 0.75 -3.66 11.47
C MET A 89 -0.78 -3.83 11.44
N ASP A 90 -1.44 -3.47 12.53
CA ASP A 90 -2.89 -3.23 12.54
C ASP A 90 -3.16 -1.91 11.84
N LYS A 91 -4.13 -1.89 10.92
CA LYS A 91 -4.40 -0.75 10.02
C LYS A 91 -5.88 -0.45 9.92
N ILE A 92 -6.19 0.86 9.89
CA ILE A 92 -7.48 1.39 9.50
C ILE A 92 -7.24 2.52 8.49
N ALA A 93 -7.98 2.53 7.37
CA ALA A 93 -7.79 3.55 6.34
C ALA A 93 -9.10 3.90 5.63
N ILE A 94 -9.27 5.19 5.31
CA ILE A 94 -10.36 5.76 4.53
C ILE A 94 -9.82 6.75 3.49
N GLY A 95 -10.61 6.98 2.46
CA GLY A 95 -10.29 7.96 1.43
C GLY A 95 -10.37 9.42 1.90
N PRO A 96 -10.17 10.37 0.96
CA PRO A 96 -10.23 11.80 1.23
C PRO A 96 -11.66 12.30 1.49
N GLY A 97 -11.76 13.56 1.93
CA GLY A 97 -13.05 14.27 2.03
C GLY A 97 -13.75 14.16 3.39
N TYR A 98 -13.15 13.49 4.35
CA TYR A 98 -13.70 13.36 5.70
C TYR A 98 -12.92 14.19 6.72
N PRO A 99 -13.58 14.73 7.77
CA PRO A 99 -12.87 15.41 8.85
C PRO A 99 -11.94 14.45 9.61
N PRO A 100 -10.87 14.94 10.23
CA PRO A 100 -9.99 14.13 11.06
C PRO A 100 -10.75 13.42 12.18
N GLY A 101 -10.35 12.17 12.51
CA GLY A 101 -10.92 11.40 13.61
C GLY A 101 -12.27 10.72 13.29
N VAL A 102 -12.68 10.67 12.03
CA VAL A 102 -13.87 9.87 11.62
C VAL A 102 -13.64 8.41 11.92
N VAL A 103 -12.42 7.92 11.73
CA VAL A 103 -12.04 6.55 12.11
C VAL A 103 -10.88 6.57 13.11
N ASP A 104 -10.81 5.55 13.95
CA ASP A 104 -9.78 5.41 14.97
C ASP A 104 -9.49 3.94 15.24
N LEU A 105 -8.22 3.56 15.24
CA LEU A 105 -7.77 2.18 15.41
C LEU A 105 -8.13 1.61 16.80
N ASP A 106 -8.28 2.47 17.81
CA ASP A 106 -8.64 2.08 19.18
C ASP A 106 -10.15 1.91 19.39
N ARG A 107 -10.97 2.33 18.42
CA ARG A 107 -12.43 2.13 18.49
C ARG A 107 -12.83 0.76 17.99
N PRO A 108 -13.87 0.16 18.57
CA PRO A 108 -14.49 -1.04 18.02
C PRO A 108 -14.93 -0.83 16.54
N PRO A 109 -14.88 -1.88 15.71
CA PRO A 109 -15.29 -1.78 14.29
C PRO A 109 -16.67 -1.16 14.08
N GLN A 110 -17.63 -1.48 14.94
CA GLN A 110 -19.01 -0.98 14.86
C GLN A 110 -19.07 0.55 15.01
N GLU A 111 -18.23 1.14 15.86
CA GLU A 111 -18.19 2.60 16.06
C GLU A 111 -17.52 3.29 14.87
N ASN A 112 -16.47 2.72 14.33
CA ASN A 112 -15.82 3.22 13.11
C ASN A 112 -16.79 3.22 11.92
N ILE A 113 -17.53 2.12 11.73
CA ILE A 113 -18.54 1.99 10.67
C ILE A 113 -19.64 3.04 10.83
N LYS A 114 -20.20 3.20 12.05
CA LYS A 114 -21.25 4.21 12.32
C LYS A 114 -20.73 5.63 12.09
N SER A 115 -19.52 5.93 12.55
CA SER A 115 -18.90 7.24 12.39
C SER A 115 -18.66 7.58 10.91
N LEU A 116 -18.12 6.63 10.14
CA LEU A 116 -17.91 6.81 8.70
C LEU A 116 -19.24 6.92 7.94
N ALA A 117 -20.24 6.09 8.25
CA ALA A 117 -21.57 6.16 7.64
C ALA A 117 -22.21 7.52 7.87
N LYS A 118 -22.14 8.04 9.11
CA LYS A 118 -22.61 9.39 9.47
C LYS A 118 -21.87 10.47 8.67
N ALA A 119 -20.56 10.39 8.57
CA ALA A 119 -19.76 11.38 7.84
C ALA A 119 -20.02 11.33 6.33
N LYS A 120 -20.30 10.14 5.77
CA LYS A 120 -20.68 9.95 4.37
C LYS A 120 -22.16 10.29 4.09
N GLY A 121 -23.02 10.37 5.11
CA GLY A 121 -24.45 10.62 4.97
C GLY A 121 -25.25 9.41 4.47
N VAL A 122 -24.84 8.19 4.82
CA VAL A 122 -25.45 6.92 4.39
C VAL A 122 -25.73 6.02 5.59
N ALA A 123 -26.45 4.92 5.37
CA ALA A 123 -26.63 3.89 6.40
C ALA A 123 -25.36 3.04 6.57
N PRO A 124 -25.12 2.46 7.77
CA PRO A 124 -24.01 1.52 7.98
C PRO A 124 -23.96 0.36 6.97
N SER A 125 -25.14 -0.09 6.49
CA SER A 125 -25.28 -1.15 5.47
C SER A 125 -24.80 -0.75 4.07
N GLU A 126 -24.48 0.51 3.84
CA GLU A 126 -23.95 1.03 2.58
C GLU A 126 -22.44 1.23 2.65
N ILE A 127 -21.83 1.06 3.83
CA ILE A 127 -20.38 1.07 4.00
C ILE A 127 -19.80 -0.26 3.50
N ASN A 128 -18.83 -0.15 2.59
CA ASN A 128 -18.14 -1.29 2.01
C ASN A 128 -16.70 -1.36 2.55
N ILE A 129 -16.37 -2.44 3.23
CA ILE A 129 -15.10 -2.61 3.95
C ILE A 129 -14.24 -3.64 3.21
N CYS A 130 -12.98 -3.32 2.94
CA CYS A 130 -11.98 -4.26 2.47
C CYS A 130 -11.26 -4.88 3.65
N ILE A 131 -11.20 -6.20 3.72
CA ILE A 131 -10.49 -6.97 4.77
C ILE A 131 -9.77 -8.15 4.11
N LEU A 132 -8.54 -8.44 4.55
CA LEU A 132 -7.83 -9.65 4.16
C LEU A 132 -8.54 -10.89 4.73
N ASP A 133 -8.83 -11.87 3.88
CA ASP A 133 -9.39 -13.17 4.26
C ASP A 133 -8.28 -14.04 4.90
N ARG A 134 -8.14 -13.88 6.19
CA ARG A 134 -7.16 -14.61 7.01
C ARG A 134 -7.81 -15.07 8.32
N PRO A 135 -7.42 -16.22 8.88
CA PRO A 135 -7.95 -16.71 10.17
C PRO A 135 -7.88 -15.68 11.29
N ARG A 136 -6.82 -14.87 11.32
CA ARG A 136 -6.64 -13.78 12.31
C ARG A 136 -7.71 -12.67 12.23
N HIS A 137 -8.49 -12.59 11.15
CA HIS A 137 -9.54 -11.60 10.95
C HIS A 137 -10.96 -12.14 11.15
N THR A 138 -11.11 -13.41 11.57
CA THR A 138 -12.44 -14.05 11.72
C THR A 138 -13.36 -13.23 12.62
N GLU A 139 -12.88 -12.80 13.79
CA GLU A 139 -13.66 -11.99 14.73
C GLU A 139 -13.95 -10.59 14.20
N LEU A 140 -12.96 -9.96 13.55
CA LEU A 140 -13.12 -8.66 12.91
C LEU A 140 -14.21 -8.71 11.82
N ILE A 141 -14.16 -9.72 10.95
CA ILE A 141 -15.16 -9.95 9.89
C ILE A 141 -16.56 -10.14 10.50
N ALA A 142 -16.67 -10.94 11.55
CA ALA A 142 -17.94 -11.16 12.25
C ALA A 142 -18.48 -9.86 12.86
N ALA A 143 -17.63 -9.06 13.50
CA ALA A 143 -18.00 -7.78 14.10
C ALA A 143 -18.47 -6.75 13.03
N CYS A 144 -17.79 -6.67 11.89
CA CYS A 144 -18.19 -5.80 10.79
C CYS A 144 -19.53 -6.24 10.17
N ARG A 145 -19.76 -7.55 10.00
CA ARG A 145 -21.07 -8.09 9.54
C ARG A 145 -22.19 -7.79 10.52
N ALA A 146 -21.95 -7.97 11.81
CA ALA A 146 -22.91 -7.67 12.85
C ALA A 146 -23.29 -6.17 12.90
N ALA A 147 -22.36 -5.28 12.51
CA ALA A 147 -22.64 -3.85 12.34
C ALA A 147 -23.44 -3.52 11.06
N GLY A 148 -23.74 -4.52 10.22
CA GLY A 148 -24.50 -4.40 8.99
C GLY A 148 -23.69 -3.98 7.76
N ALA A 149 -22.39 -3.77 7.85
CA ALA A 149 -21.56 -3.34 6.73
C ALA A 149 -21.38 -4.45 5.67
N ARG A 150 -21.12 -4.04 4.43
CA ARG A 150 -20.70 -4.93 3.35
C ARG A 150 -19.22 -5.21 3.47
N ILE A 151 -18.79 -6.43 3.17
CA ILE A 151 -17.40 -6.81 3.26
C ILE A 151 -16.92 -7.35 1.93
N ARG A 152 -15.83 -6.75 1.40
CA ARG A 152 -15.04 -7.27 0.31
C ARG A 152 -13.84 -8.00 0.92
N LEU A 153 -13.85 -9.31 0.84
CA LEU A 153 -12.70 -10.13 1.25
C LEU A 153 -11.70 -10.21 0.11
N ILE A 154 -10.43 -9.99 0.43
CA ILE A 154 -9.30 -10.18 -0.49
C ILE A 154 -8.38 -11.27 0.06
N SER A 155 -7.94 -12.16 -0.81
CA SER A 155 -7.08 -13.28 -0.41
C SER A 155 -5.60 -12.90 -0.31
N ASP A 156 -5.19 -11.78 -0.92
CA ASP A 156 -3.83 -11.26 -0.94
C ASP A 156 -3.86 -9.79 -1.41
N GLY A 157 -2.72 -9.08 -1.40
CA GLY A 157 -2.65 -7.71 -1.90
C GLY A 157 -3.05 -6.67 -0.85
N ASP A 158 -2.35 -6.65 0.28
CA ASP A 158 -2.62 -5.75 1.41
C ASP A 158 -2.47 -4.27 1.04
N VAL A 159 -1.43 -3.93 0.27
CA VAL A 159 -1.21 -2.56 -0.23
C VAL A 159 -2.37 -2.11 -1.10
N ALA A 160 -2.75 -2.93 -2.09
CA ALA A 160 -3.88 -2.66 -2.97
C ALA A 160 -5.18 -2.53 -2.17
N GLY A 161 -5.38 -3.39 -1.15
CA GLY A 161 -6.53 -3.37 -0.25
C GLY A 161 -6.70 -2.05 0.51
N VAL A 162 -5.61 -1.38 0.88
CA VAL A 162 -5.64 -0.04 1.47
C VAL A 162 -5.87 1.02 0.39
N ILE A 163 -5.14 0.96 -0.73
CA ILE A 163 -5.17 2.00 -1.77
C ILE A 163 -6.55 2.13 -2.43
N VAL A 164 -7.35 1.06 -2.52
CA VAL A 164 -8.72 1.15 -3.08
C VAL A 164 -9.60 2.14 -2.32
N THR A 165 -9.29 2.49 -1.07
CA THR A 165 -10.01 3.52 -0.31
C THR A 165 -9.72 4.94 -0.81
N ALA A 166 -8.68 5.16 -1.61
CA ALA A 166 -8.32 6.48 -2.15
C ALA A 166 -9.38 7.07 -3.09
N ALA A 167 -10.16 6.20 -3.78
CA ALA A 167 -11.19 6.61 -4.73
C ALA A 167 -12.47 5.75 -4.56
N PRO A 168 -13.24 5.93 -3.45
CA PRO A 168 -14.38 5.06 -3.15
C PRO A 168 -15.47 5.06 -4.21
N SER A 169 -15.65 6.17 -4.93
CA SER A 169 -16.61 6.27 -6.04
C SER A 169 -16.27 5.38 -7.23
N GLU A 170 -14.99 5.06 -7.43
CA GLU A 170 -14.50 4.22 -8.53
C GLU A 170 -14.34 2.77 -8.09
N THR A 171 -13.77 2.55 -6.92
CA THR A 171 -13.42 1.22 -6.40
C THR A 171 -14.58 0.55 -5.65
N GLY A 172 -15.51 1.35 -5.16
CA GLY A 172 -16.62 0.90 -4.31
C GLY A 172 -16.19 0.47 -2.90
N VAL A 173 -15.01 0.88 -2.41
CA VAL A 173 -14.51 0.55 -1.06
C VAL A 173 -14.34 1.81 -0.24
N ASP A 174 -15.00 1.87 0.92
CA ASP A 174 -15.02 3.04 1.81
C ASP A 174 -13.98 2.96 2.91
N LEU A 175 -13.72 1.76 3.41
CA LEU A 175 -12.91 1.50 4.60
C LEU A 175 -12.01 0.28 4.35
N TYR A 176 -10.75 0.37 4.73
CA TYR A 176 -9.89 -0.78 4.96
C TYR A 176 -9.74 -1.00 6.47
N LEU A 177 -9.82 -2.24 6.92
CA LEU A 177 -9.61 -2.61 8.31
C LEU A 177 -8.95 -3.97 8.39
N GLY A 178 -7.84 -4.08 9.12
CA GLY A 178 -7.18 -5.36 9.30
C GLY A 178 -5.71 -5.28 9.63
N ARG A 179 -5.06 -6.45 9.66
CA ARG A 179 -3.64 -6.65 9.96
C ARG A 179 -2.91 -7.20 8.74
N GLY A 180 -1.86 -6.51 8.31
CA GLY A 180 -0.96 -6.90 7.24
C GLY A 180 0.45 -6.42 7.51
N GLY A 181 1.37 -6.46 6.56
CA GLY A 181 2.76 -6.05 6.75
C GLY A 181 2.90 -4.56 7.07
N ALA A 182 3.88 -4.22 7.91
CA ALA A 182 4.16 -2.84 8.27
C ALA A 182 4.81 -2.05 7.12
N PRO A 183 5.80 -2.59 6.38
CA PRO A 183 6.35 -1.92 5.20
C PRO A 183 5.27 -1.61 4.16
N GLU A 184 4.37 -2.56 3.88
CA GLU A 184 3.22 -2.40 3.00
C GLU A 184 2.27 -1.31 3.49
N GLY A 185 2.10 -1.19 4.83
CA GLY A 185 1.31 -0.13 5.44
C GLY A 185 1.87 1.26 5.15
N VAL A 186 3.18 1.45 5.27
CA VAL A 186 3.84 2.74 4.96
C VAL A 186 3.75 3.06 3.47
N LEU A 187 3.94 2.05 2.60
CA LEU A 187 3.82 2.23 1.15
C LEU A 187 2.38 2.61 0.74
N ALA A 188 1.37 2.01 1.35
CA ALA A 188 -0.03 2.39 1.12
C ALA A 188 -0.35 3.79 1.68
N ALA A 189 0.19 4.15 2.86
CA ALA A 189 0.07 5.49 3.42
C ALA A 189 0.64 6.57 2.50
N ALA A 190 1.70 6.26 1.75
CA ALA A 190 2.27 7.17 0.76
C ALA A 190 1.27 7.54 -0.35
N VAL A 191 0.45 6.59 -0.81
CA VAL A 191 -0.63 6.89 -1.76
C VAL A 191 -1.71 7.76 -1.12
N LEU A 192 -2.17 7.39 0.09
CA LEU A 192 -3.21 8.14 0.79
C LEU A 192 -2.76 9.57 1.15
N ALA A 193 -1.48 9.79 1.45
CA ALA A 193 -0.88 11.12 1.62
C ALA A 193 -1.05 11.99 0.37
N CYS A 194 -0.92 11.40 -0.82
CA CYS A 194 -1.06 12.13 -2.09
C CYS A 194 -2.49 12.62 -2.36
N VAL A 195 -3.50 11.96 -1.81
CA VAL A 195 -4.92 12.26 -2.08
C VAL A 195 -5.65 12.88 -0.89
N GLY A 196 -4.98 13.06 0.26
CA GLY A 196 -5.60 13.57 1.48
C GLY A 196 -6.51 12.56 2.18
N GLY A 197 -6.22 11.27 2.04
CA GLY A 197 -6.86 10.21 2.79
C GLY A 197 -6.45 10.19 4.27
N GLN A 198 -7.02 9.28 5.03
CA GLN A 198 -6.68 9.07 6.44
C GLN A 198 -6.30 7.61 6.68
N MET A 199 -5.27 7.41 7.48
CA MET A 199 -4.84 6.08 7.89
C MET A 199 -4.23 6.14 9.28
N GLN A 200 -4.48 5.11 10.05
CA GLN A 200 -3.76 4.82 11.28
C GLN A 200 -3.16 3.42 11.20
N GLY A 201 -1.96 3.27 11.74
CA GLY A 201 -1.26 2.00 11.84
C GLY A 201 -0.63 1.82 13.21
N ARG A 202 -0.60 0.58 13.72
CA ARG A 202 0.10 0.21 14.95
C ARG A 202 0.88 -1.07 14.71
N LEU A 203 2.17 -1.07 15.05
CA LEU A 203 3.02 -2.25 14.91
C LEU A 203 2.57 -3.36 15.87
N VAL A 204 2.61 -4.59 15.37
CA VAL A 204 2.29 -5.78 16.14
C VAL A 204 3.60 -6.48 16.49
N LEU A 205 4.04 -6.33 17.73
CA LEU A 205 5.31 -6.85 18.24
C LEU A 205 5.04 -7.98 19.26
N GLU A 206 4.92 -9.21 18.77
CA GLU A 206 4.49 -10.36 19.54
C GLU A 206 5.59 -10.97 20.39
N ASN A 207 6.86 -10.76 20.02
CA ASN A 207 8.01 -11.36 20.72
C ASN A 207 9.20 -10.38 20.85
N ASN A 208 10.21 -10.79 21.62
CA ASN A 208 11.38 -9.96 21.89
C ASN A 208 12.24 -9.71 20.65
N ASP A 209 12.31 -10.65 19.71
CA ASP A 209 13.06 -10.47 18.47
C ASP A 209 12.43 -9.35 17.61
N GLN A 210 11.10 -9.33 17.47
CA GLN A 210 10.38 -8.26 16.77
C GLN A 210 10.56 -6.90 17.47
N ARG A 211 10.55 -6.87 18.83
CA ARG A 211 10.84 -5.65 19.59
C ARG A 211 12.27 -5.16 19.41
N ALA A 212 13.24 -6.08 19.38
CA ALA A 212 14.63 -5.72 19.12
C ALA A 212 14.82 -5.16 17.69
N ARG A 213 14.17 -5.77 16.71
CA ARG A 213 14.17 -5.23 15.33
C ARG A 213 13.51 -3.85 15.27
N ALA A 214 12.37 -3.64 15.92
CA ALA A 214 11.73 -2.33 15.98
C ALA A 214 12.64 -1.27 16.64
N ALA A 215 13.31 -1.62 17.74
CA ALA A 215 14.28 -0.75 18.40
C ALA A 215 15.46 -0.38 17.48
N ALA A 216 15.95 -1.32 16.67
CA ALA A 216 17.00 -1.06 15.67
C ALA A 216 16.56 -0.08 14.58
N HIS A 217 15.24 0.03 14.32
CA HIS A 217 14.63 1.04 13.45
C HIS A 217 14.25 2.35 14.18
N GLY A 218 14.68 2.53 15.44
CA GLY A 218 14.38 3.73 16.24
C GLY A 218 12.98 3.74 16.86
N ILE A 219 12.27 2.62 16.85
CA ILE A 219 10.91 2.50 17.39
C ILE A 219 11.00 1.94 18.80
N SER A 220 10.78 2.80 19.80
CA SER A 220 10.84 2.45 21.22
C SER A 220 9.47 2.17 21.84
N ASP A 221 8.40 2.80 21.31
CA ASP A 221 7.04 2.63 21.81
C ASP A 221 6.24 1.68 20.91
N SER A 222 6.01 0.47 21.40
CA SER A 222 5.25 -0.56 20.69
C SER A 222 3.73 -0.30 20.65
N SER A 223 3.23 0.60 21.51
CA SER A 223 1.81 0.94 21.59
C SER A 223 1.44 2.13 20.70
N ARG A 224 2.43 2.82 20.15
CA ARG A 224 2.24 4.03 19.35
C ARG A 224 1.35 3.76 18.14
N THR A 225 0.33 4.58 17.97
CA THR A 225 -0.44 4.67 16.74
C THR A 225 0.18 5.74 15.84
N TYR A 226 0.48 5.35 14.61
CA TYR A 226 1.05 6.22 13.57
C TYR A 226 -0.06 6.69 12.65
N ASN A 227 -0.16 8.00 12.43
CA ASN A 227 -0.99 8.59 11.39
C ASN A 227 -0.21 8.72 10.08
N ILE A 228 -0.88 9.15 9.00
CA ILE A 228 -0.21 9.35 7.70
C ILE A 228 0.98 10.30 7.84
N SER A 229 0.85 11.41 8.57
CA SER A 229 1.94 12.37 8.77
C SER A 229 3.14 11.82 9.57
N ASP A 230 2.95 10.77 10.36
CA ASP A 230 4.03 10.03 11.01
C ASP A 230 4.72 9.05 10.06
N MET A 231 3.97 8.48 9.12
CA MET A 231 4.45 7.48 8.16
C MET A 231 5.06 8.12 6.91
N VAL A 232 4.57 9.32 6.54
CA VAL A 232 5.00 10.06 5.34
C VAL A 232 5.09 11.54 5.70
N SER A 233 6.29 12.04 5.94
CA SER A 233 6.55 13.40 6.44
C SER A 233 7.02 14.40 5.37
N GLY A 234 7.20 13.96 4.11
CA GLY A 234 7.70 14.81 3.03
C GLY A 234 7.00 14.56 1.70
N ASP A 235 7.56 15.14 0.65
CA ASP A 235 7.03 14.94 -0.71
C ASP A 235 7.28 13.52 -1.19
N VAL A 236 6.26 12.94 -1.83
CA VAL A 236 6.32 11.60 -2.39
C VAL A 236 5.61 11.54 -3.76
N VAL A 237 6.18 10.74 -4.64
CA VAL A 237 5.56 10.30 -5.90
C VAL A 237 5.42 8.78 -5.83
N VAL A 238 4.24 8.27 -6.13
CA VAL A 238 3.96 6.83 -6.13
C VAL A 238 3.39 6.42 -7.48
N CYS A 239 3.91 5.32 -8.04
CA CYS A 239 3.38 4.69 -9.25
C CYS A 239 2.84 3.29 -8.89
N VAL A 240 1.59 3.02 -9.26
CA VAL A 240 0.90 1.74 -9.07
C VAL A 240 0.49 1.24 -10.43
N THR A 241 1.07 0.12 -10.87
CA THR A 241 0.78 -0.48 -12.19
C THR A 241 0.05 -1.81 -11.99
N GLY A 242 -1.06 -2.01 -12.69
CA GLY A 242 -1.78 -3.28 -12.69
C GLY A 242 -0.93 -4.41 -13.31
N VAL A 243 -0.84 -5.54 -12.62
CA VAL A 243 -0.26 -6.79 -13.14
C VAL A 243 -1.37 -7.72 -13.61
N THR A 244 -2.38 -7.95 -12.78
CA THR A 244 -3.66 -8.58 -13.17
C THR A 244 -4.78 -7.54 -13.08
N ASP A 245 -5.89 -7.77 -13.79
CA ASP A 245 -7.04 -6.86 -13.73
C ASP A 245 -7.47 -6.64 -12.28
N GLY A 246 -7.81 -5.39 -11.94
CA GLY A 246 -8.20 -5.06 -10.57
C GLY A 246 -8.97 -3.75 -10.46
N PRO A 247 -9.48 -3.44 -9.26
CA PRO A 247 -10.25 -2.23 -9.05
C PRO A 247 -9.42 -0.94 -9.12
N LEU A 248 -8.09 -1.03 -9.01
CA LEU A 248 -7.18 0.12 -9.11
C LEU A 248 -6.75 0.39 -10.55
N ALA A 249 -6.33 -0.65 -11.25
CA ALA A 249 -5.78 -0.55 -12.59
C ALA A 249 -6.06 -1.84 -13.37
N ARG A 250 -6.08 -1.73 -14.69
CA ARG A 250 -6.16 -2.90 -15.57
C ARG A 250 -4.85 -3.69 -15.51
N GLY A 251 -4.95 -4.99 -15.69
CA GLY A 251 -3.80 -5.86 -15.86
C GLY A 251 -3.03 -5.59 -17.14
N VAL A 252 -1.84 -6.16 -17.24
CA VAL A 252 -1.00 -6.11 -18.44
C VAL A 252 -1.67 -6.90 -19.56
N ILE A 253 -1.85 -6.27 -20.71
CA ILE A 253 -2.30 -6.94 -21.94
C ILE A 253 -1.08 -7.23 -22.80
N ILE A 254 -0.86 -8.50 -23.11
CA ILE A 254 0.21 -8.95 -24.01
C ILE A 254 -0.45 -9.48 -25.28
N ASP A 255 -0.25 -8.77 -26.38
CA ASP A 255 -0.66 -9.18 -27.72
C ASP A 255 0.59 -9.48 -28.56
N LYS A 256 0.42 -10.14 -29.72
CA LYS A 256 1.52 -10.44 -30.64
C LYS A 256 2.29 -9.22 -31.13
N ASP A 257 1.63 -8.07 -31.20
CA ASP A 257 2.17 -6.84 -31.80
C ASP A 257 2.45 -5.75 -30.75
N TYR A 258 1.84 -5.84 -29.54
CA TYR A 258 1.99 -4.80 -28.51
C TYR A 258 1.85 -5.35 -27.07
N ILE A 259 2.36 -4.54 -26.14
CA ILE A 259 2.11 -4.68 -24.70
C ILE A 259 1.44 -3.41 -24.23
N GLU A 260 0.33 -3.55 -23.48
CA GLU A 260 -0.39 -2.42 -22.88
C GLU A 260 -0.32 -2.51 -21.34
N THR A 261 -0.08 -1.39 -20.70
CA THR A 261 -0.03 -1.27 -19.24
C THR A 261 -0.91 -0.11 -18.79
N ASP A 262 -1.45 -0.22 -17.56
CA ASP A 262 -2.27 0.80 -16.92
C ASP A 262 -1.66 1.15 -15.55
N THR A 263 -1.34 2.44 -15.35
CA THR A 263 -0.60 2.93 -14.18
C THR A 263 -1.30 4.15 -13.58
N LEU A 264 -1.51 4.13 -12.28
CA LEU A 264 -1.88 5.29 -11.49
C LEU A 264 -0.60 5.93 -10.93
N ALA A 265 -0.37 7.21 -11.25
CA ALA A 265 0.75 7.99 -10.71
C ALA A 265 0.22 9.08 -9.79
N TYR A 266 0.62 9.02 -8.53
CA TYR A 266 0.23 9.94 -7.45
C TYR A 266 1.39 10.88 -7.12
N ARG A 267 1.08 12.14 -6.78
CA ARG A 267 2.07 13.12 -6.34
C ARG A 267 1.53 13.97 -5.20
N SER A 268 2.20 13.94 -4.06
CA SER A 268 1.75 14.64 -2.84
C SER A 268 1.80 16.17 -2.96
N SER A 269 2.91 16.72 -3.49
CA SER A 269 3.10 18.19 -3.58
C SER A 269 2.07 18.92 -4.44
N THR A 270 1.33 18.21 -5.29
CA THR A 270 0.32 18.81 -6.17
C THR A 270 -1.07 18.18 -5.98
N GLY A 271 -1.22 17.16 -5.14
CA GLY A 271 -2.46 16.41 -4.99
C GLY A 271 -2.95 15.78 -6.30
N THR A 272 -2.01 15.48 -7.22
CA THR A 272 -2.37 15.04 -8.57
C THR A 272 -2.39 13.53 -8.65
N VAL A 273 -3.44 12.98 -9.27
CA VAL A 273 -3.52 11.59 -9.70
C VAL A 273 -3.58 11.57 -11.23
N ARG A 274 -2.72 10.78 -11.85
CA ARG A 274 -2.72 10.56 -13.30
C ARG A 274 -2.97 9.09 -13.60
N ASN A 275 -3.88 8.83 -14.49
CA ASN A 275 -4.04 7.51 -15.13
C ASN A 275 -3.24 7.51 -16.41
N ILE A 276 -2.25 6.60 -16.53
CA ILE A 276 -1.33 6.49 -17.65
C ILE A 276 -1.52 5.13 -18.29
N ARG A 277 -2.23 5.10 -19.43
CA ARG A 277 -2.27 3.91 -20.27
C ARG A 277 -1.19 4.02 -21.33
N ALA A 278 -0.27 3.07 -21.31
CA ALA A 278 0.84 3.00 -22.25
C ALA A 278 0.69 1.77 -23.15
N ARG A 279 0.88 1.96 -24.45
CA ARG A 279 0.95 0.87 -25.42
C ARG A 279 2.31 0.94 -26.12
N ARG A 280 3.07 -0.13 -26.05
CA ARG A 280 4.37 -0.26 -26.73
C ARG A 280 4.37 -1.47 -27.65
N ARG A 281 5.18 -1.42 -28.71
CA ARG A 281 5.38 -2.59 -29.56
C ARG A 281 6.00 -3.73 -28.74
N ALA A 282 5.51 -4.95 -28.99
CA ALA A 282 6.18 -6.13 -28.46
C ALA A 282 7.54 -6.26 -29.18
N THR A 283 8.63 -6.15 -28.41
CA THR A 283 9.97 -6.51 -28.93
C THR A 283 10.06 -8.03 -28.97
N ARG A 284 10.26 -8.60 -30.18
CA ARG A 284 10.55 -10.02 -30.37
C ARG A 284 11.92 -10.38 -29.84
#